data_495c5352d24ca22b6a42bb1b20f469c0
#
_entry.id   495c5352d24ca22b6a42bb1b20f469c0
#
_cell.length_a   1.000
_cell.length_b   1.000
_cell.length_c   1.000
_cell.angle_alpha   90.00
_cell.angle_beta   90.00
_cell.angle_gamma   90.00
#
_symmetry.space_group_name_H-M   'P 1'
#
loop_
_entity.id
_entity.type
_entity.pdbx_description
1 polymer ?
#
loop_
_entity_poly.entity_id
_entity_poly.type
_entity_poly.pdbx_seq_one_letter_code
_entity_poly.pdbx_strand_id
1 'polypeptide(L)'
;MRDAANKQIEIPYLLKIGNGKTERVGKYLFDKRFLRIALYMGDGIVELIGGTLKAGLAECGIETVREHIAASVEIDEITHSAFSLPAVDAIVGVGGGKALDFAKYTAHLLRIPFISIPTAISNDGFGSSSASLTILGKRKSVKAASPFGIVIDLDVIKNSPDIFMYSGIGDMLSKITALDDWQAARDRGFERYVDFSAMMAYNSLDILFLKHSYNIRSESFQRSLASSLTVSGLAMEIAGSSRPASGSEHLISHALDEICEKPKMHGIQVGVATYTEINF
;
A
#
# COMPACT_ATOMS: atom_id res chain seq x y z
N MET A 1 17.94 13.60 27.48
CA MET A 1 18.27 12.99 26.20
C MET A 1 17.76 11.55 26.27
N ARG A 2 16.58 11.25 25.73
CA ARG A 2 16.11 9.86 25.63
C ARG A 2 16.80 9.29 24.40
N ASP A 3 17.43 8.12 24.56
CA ASP A 3 18.09 7.36 23.50
C ASP A 3 17.22 7.38 22.23
N ALA A 4 17.84 7.80 21.13
CA ALA A 4 17.32 7.50 19.82
C ALA A 4 17.40 5.97 19.71
N ALA A 5 16.34 5.29 20.13
CA ALA A 5 16.21 3.87 19.92
C ALA A 5 16.58 3.60 18.46
N ASN A 6 17.49 2.67 18.23
CA ASN A 6 17.88 2.25 16.89
C ASN A 6 16.61 1.89 16.12
N LYS A 7 16.11 2.83 15.31
CA LYS A 7 14.94 2.59 14.49
C LYS A 7 15.37 1.62 13.39
N GLN A 8 14.89 0.41 13.49
CA GLN A 8 15.06 -0.56 12.42
C GLN A 8 14.16 -0.14 11.25
N ILE A 9 14.76 0.12 10.09
CA ILE A 9 14.04 0.40 8.84
C ILE A 9 13.76 -0.95 8.19
N GLU A 10 12.49 -1.25 7.96
CA GLU A 10 12.07 -2.46 7.30
C GLU A 10 11.88 -2.19 5.81
N ILE A 11 12.69 -2.83 4.98
CA ILE A 11 12.58 -2.77 3.52
C ILE A 11 12.01 -4.11 3.04
N PRO A 12 11.09 -4.14 2.07
CA PRO A 12 10.59 -5.38 1.50
C PRO A 12 11.72 -6.29 1.03
N TYR A 13 11.81 -7.47 1.60
CA TYR A 13 12.80 -8.48 1.19
C TYR A 13 12.51 -9.03 -0.21
N LEU A 14 11.23 -9.00 -0.61
CA LEU A 14 10.74 -9.49 -1.89
C LEU A 14 10.02 -8.34 -2.61
N LEU A 15 10.51 -7.95 -3.78
CA LEU A 15 9.80 -7.04 -4.69
C LEU A 15 9.76 -7.66 -6.08
N LYS A 16 8.56 -7.90 -6.59
CA LYS A 16 8.30 -8.46 -7.92
C LYS A 16 7.25 -7.61 -8.65
N ILE A 17 7.65 -6.96 -9.72
CA ILE A 17 6.77 -6.20 -10.60
C ILE A 17 6.92 -6.74 -12.03
N GLY A 18 5.84 -7.19 -12.65
CA GLY A 18 5.85 -7.69 -14.03
C GLY A 18 4.68 -8.62 -14.32
N ASN A 19 4.69 -9.22 -15.48
CA ASN A 19 3.64 -10.11 -15.98
C ASN A 19 3.73 -11.51 -15.37
N GLY A 20 2.60 -12.19 -15.18
CA GLY A 20 2.51 -13.55 -14.67
C GLY A 20 3.10 -13.72 -13.28
N LYS A 21 2.99 -12.71 -12.41
CA LYS A 21 3.55 -12.78 -11.05
C LYS A 21 2.64 -13.50 -10.08
N THR A 22 1.33 -13.48 -10.33
CA THR A 22 0.32 -14.16 -9.50
C THR A 22 0.54 -15.66 -9.43
N GLU A 23 0.79 -16.30 -10.58
CA GLU A 23 1.07 -17.76 -10.67
C GLU A 23 2.34 -18.16 -9.90
N ARG A 24 3.30 -17.23 -9.76
CA ARG A 24 4.60 -17.49 -9.12
C ARG A 24 4.62 -17.21 -7.63
N VAL A 25 3.52 -16.77 -7.05
CA VAL A 25 3.45 -16.45 -5.62
C VAL A 25 3.85 -17.64 -4.76
N GLY A 26 3.32 -18.85 -5.10
CA GLY A 26 3.70 -20.08 -4.39
C GLY A 26 5.21 -20.30 -4.35
N LYS A 27 5.89 -20.14 -5.50
CA LYS A 27 7.35 -20.24 -5.55
C LYS A 27 8.05 -19.19 -4.68
N TYR A 28 7.57 -17.94 -4.69
CA TYR A 28 8.18 -16.89 -3.86
C TYR A 28 8.04 -17.17 -2.38
N LEU A 29 6.90 -17.72 -1.94
CA LEU A 29 6.65 -18.11 -0.56
C LEU A 29 7.51 -19.32 -0.18
N PHE A 30 7.57 -20.34 -1.02
CA PHE A 30 8.37 -21.54 -0.83
C PHE A 30 9.86 -21.20 -0.65
N ASP A 31 10.42 -20.33 -1.49
CA ASP A 31 11.80 -19.88 -1.42
C ASP A 31 12.12 -19.17 -0.07
N LYS A 32 11.08 -18.66 0.62
CA LYS A 32 11.18 -18.03 1.95
C LYS A 32 10.78 -18.95 3.10
N ARG A 33 10.43 -20.20 2.79
CA ARG A 33 9.93 -21.21 3.75
C ARG A 33 8.63 -20.79 4.44
N PHE A 34 7.81 -20.00 3.77
CA PHE A 34 6.44 -19.71 4.20
C PHE A 34 5.52 -20.79 3.65
N LEU A 35 5.41 -21.90 4.37
CA LEU A 35 4.69 -23.10 3.92
C LEU A 35 3.23 -23.11 4.38
N ARG A 36 2.90 -22.37 5.43
CA ARG A 36 1.54 -22.24 5.97
C ARG A 36 1.14 -20.77 5.99
N ILE A 37 0.09 -20.42 5.29
CA ILE A 37 -0.35 -19.03 5.15
C ILE A 37 -1.81 -18.82 5.50
N ALA A 38 -2.17 -17.59 5.87
CA ALA A 38 -3.53 -17.12 5.80
C ALA A 38 -3.69 -16.17 4.61
N LEU A 39 -4.72 -16.38 3.82
CA LEU A 39 -5.01 -15.65 2.59
C LEU A 39 -6.22 -14.74 2.80
N TYR A 40 -6.01 -13.44 2.69
CA TYR A 40 -7.04 -12.41 2.77
C TYR A 40 -7.25 -11.80 1.39
N MET A 41 -8.45 -11.90 0.86
CA MET A 41 -8.77 -11.42 -0.49
C MET A 41 -9.86 -10.36 -0.45
N GLY A 42 -9.81 -9.42 -1.39
CA GLY A 42 -10.89 -8.47 -1.61
C GLY A 42 -12.12 -9.13 -2.23
N ASP A 43 -13.26 -8.50 -2.03
CA ASP A 43 -14.50 -8.89 -2.69
C ASP A 43 -14.34 -8.85 -4.22
N GLY A 44 -14.82 -9.88 -4.94
CA GLY A 44 -14.67 -10.04 -6.38
C GLY A 44 -13.25 -10.44 -6.86
N ILE A 45 -12.26 -10.51 -5.98
CA ILE A 45 -10.87 -10.88 -6.36
C ILE A 45 -10.71 -12.39 -6.49
N VAL A 46 -11.52 -13.16 -5.79
CA VAL A 46 -11.51 -14.63 -5.86
C VAL A 46 -11.84 -15.10 -7.28
N GLU A 47 -12.86 -14.51 -7.90
CA GLU A 47 -13.29 -14.80 -9.26
C GLU A 47 -12.26 -14.36 -10.30
N LEU A 48 -11.57 -13.25 -10.03
CA LEU A 48 -10.63 -12.65 -10.97
C LEU A 48 -9.31 -13.42 -11.05
N ILE A 49 -8.67 -13.70 -9.91
CA ILE A 49 -7.33 -14.29 -9.86
C ILE A 49 -7.18 -15.42 -8.83
N GLY A 50 -8.23 -15.71 -8.06
CA GLY A 50 -8.15 -16.70 -6.98
C GLY A 50 -7.77 -18.09 -7.47
N GLY A 51 -8.30 -18.52 -8.62
CA GLY A 51 -7.96 -19.82 -9.24
C GLY A 51 -6.48 -19.93 -9.59
N THR A 52 -5.93 -18.95 -10.30
CA THR A 52 -4.52 -18.89 -10.69
C THR A 52 -3.60 -18.83 -9.46
N LEU A 53 -3.93 -18.00 -8.47
CA LEU A 53 -3.15 -17.88 -7.24
C LEU A 53 -3.12 -19.20 -6.47
N LYS A 54 -4.30 -19.83 -6.26
CA LYS A 54 -4.41 -21.09 -5.49
C LYS A 54 -3.71 -22.24 -6.19
N ALA A 55 -3.78 -22.32 -7.53
CA ALA A 55 -3.04 -23.30 -8.30
C ALA A 55 -1.53 -23.15 -8.07
N GLY A 56 -0.99 -21.94 -8.20
CA GLY A 56 0.43 -21.69 -7.95
C GLY A 56 0.88 -21.95 -6.50
N LEU A 57 0.00 -21.74 -5.53
CA LEU A 57 0.27 -22.09 -4.13
C LEU A 57 0.33 -23.62 -3.95
N ALA A 58 -0.66 -24.33 -4.50
CA ALA A 58 -0.76 -25.80 -4.40
C ALA A 58 0.41 -26.53 -5.09
N GLU A 59 0.81 -26.07 -6.29
CA GLU A 59 1.98 -26.59 -7.00
C GLU A 59 3.28 -26.54 -6.18
N CYS A 60 3.39 -25.57 -5.31
CA CYS A 60 4.55 -25.38 -4.44
C CYS A 60 4.35 -26.00 -3.03
N GLY A 61 3.25 -26.70 -2.78
CA GLY A 61 2.96 -27.32 -1.49
C GLY A 61 2.69 -26.31 -0.36
N ILE A 62 2.18 -25.14 -0.68
CA ILE A 62 1.82 -24.11 0.31
C ILE A 62 0.42 -24.40 0.84
N GLU A 63 0.31 -24.61 2.15
CA GLU A 63 -0.95 -24.81 2.86
C GLU A 63 -1.64 -23.45 3.11
N THR A 64 -2.85 -23.28 2.58
CA THR A 64 -3.71 -22.16 2.97
C THR A 64 -4.57 -22.57 4.18
N VAL A 65 -4.12 -22.20 5.37
CA VAL A 65 -4.77 -22.54 6.65
C VAL A 65 -6.10 -21.82 6.82
N ARG A 66 -6.19 -20.61 6.31
CA ARG A 66 -7.43 -19.79 6.31
C ARG A 66 -7.53 -18.98 5.05
N GLU A 67 -8.74 -18.92 4.49
CA GLU A 67 -9.15 -17.94 3.50
C GLU A 67 -10.20 -17.03 4.12
N HIS A 68 -10.10 -15.73 3.84
CA HIS A 68 -11.04 -14.73 4.33
C HIS A 68 -11.28 -13.66 3.25
N ILE A 69 -12.54 -13.28 3.07
CA ILE A 69 -12.94 -12.17 2.21
C ILE A 69 -13.00 -10.90 3.06
N ALA A 70 -12.05 -10.01 2.86
CA ALA A 70 -11.95 -8.77 3.59
C ALA A 70 -12.85 -7.68 2.95
N ALA A 71 -14.12 -7.66 3.34
CA ALA A 71 -15.10 -6.70 2.84
C ALA A 71 -15.06 -5.36 3.61
N SER A 72 -14.62 -5.37 4.86
CA SER A 72 -14.51 -4.22 5.74
C SER A 72 -13.09 -3.97 6.23
N VAL A 73 -12.88 -2.89 6.96
CA VAL A 73 -11.64 -2.57 7.68
C VAL A 73 -11.93 -2.17 9.13
N GLU A 74 -13.00 -2.74 9.70
CA GLU A 74 -13.37 -2.54 11.10
C GLU A 74 -12.33 -3.19 12.00
N ILE A 75 -11.81 -2.43 12.98
CA ILE A 75 -10.72 -2.91 13.84
C ILE A 75 -11.13 -4.15 14.64
N ASP A 76 -12.38 -4.23 15.08
CA ASP A 76 -12.89 -5.35 15.86
C ASP A 76 -12.91 -6.65 15.04
N GLU A 77 -13.30 -6.57 13.75
CA GLU A 77 -13.28 -7.71 12.84
C GLU A 77 -11.85 -8.19 12.60
N ILE A 78 -10.92 -7.26 12.34
CA ILE A 78 -9.51 -7.58 12.14
C ILE A 78 -8.91 -8.23 13.39
N THR A 79 -9.21 -7.68 14.55
CA THR A 79 -8.70 -8.18 15.84
C THR A 79 -9.23 -9.59 16.12
N HIS A 80 -10.52 -9.82 15.92
CA HIS A 80 -11.13 -11.14 16.04
C HIS A 80 -10.49 -12.15 15.07
N SER A 81 -10.32 -11.76 13.80
CA SER A 81 -9.67 -12.60 12.79
C SER A 81 -8.24 -12.96 13.17
N ALA A 82 -7.46 -11.98 13.65
CA ALA A 82 -6.07 -12.19 14.06
C ALA A 82 -5.97 -13.21 15.21
N PHE A 83 -6.70 -12.99 16.30
CA PHE A 83 -6.59 -13.84 17.48
C PHE A 83 -7.27 -15.21 17.37
N SER A 84 -8.14 -15.41 16.36
CA SER A 84 -8.71 -16.73 16.04
C SER A 84 -7.91 -17.50 14.99
N LEU A 85 -6.82 -16.92 14.46
CA LEU A 85 -6.03 -17.55 13.42
C LEU A 85 -5.11 -18.63 14.00
N PRO A 86 -5.08 -19.85 13.45
CA PRO A 86 -4.05 -20.86 13.78
C PRO A 86 -2.66 -20.35 13.40
N ALA A 87 -1.61 -20.98 13.94
CA ALA A 87 -0.24 -20.61 13.62
C ALA A 87 0.03 -20.72 12.11
N VAL A 88 0.53 -19.61 11.52
CA VAL A 88 0.93 -19.50 10.11
C VAL A 88 2.28 -18.80 10.01
N ASP A 89 2.98 -19.02 8.90
CA ASP A 89 4.29 -18.43 8.64
C ASP A 89 4.19 -17.01 8.09
N ALA A 90 3.11 -16.69 7.37
CA ALA A 90 2.88 -15.37 6.75
C ALA A 90 1.39 -15.11 6.51
N ILE A 91 1.06 -13.82 6.45
CA ILE A 91 -0.23 -13.32 5.96
C ILE A 91 -0.05 -12.86 4.53
N VAL A 92 -0.93 -13.29 3.64
CA VAL A 92 -0.98 -12.87 2.23
C VAL A 92 -2.26 -12.06 2.01
N GLY A 93 -2.11 -10.79 1.67
CA GLY A 93 -3.22 -9.90 1.30
C GLY A 93 -3.28 -9.71 -0.20
N VAL A 94 -4.46 -9.88 -0.80
CA VAL A 94 -4.68 -9.81 -2.25
C VAL A 94 -5.89 -8.93 -2.55
N GLY A 95 -5.68 -7.86 -3.28
CA GLY A 95 -6.80 -6.98 -3.63
C GLY A 95 -6.50 -5.49 -3.63
N GLY A 96 -7.53 -4.70 -3.42
CA GLY A 96 -7.42 -3.26 -3.21
C GLY A 96 -7.12 -2.91 -1.74
N GLY A 97 -7.10 -1.61 -1.44
CA GLY A 97 -6.68 -1.08 -0.14
C GLY A 97 -7.34 -1.76 1.06
N LYS A 98 -8.66 -2.01 1.04
CA LYS A 98 -9.36 -2.65 2.17
C LYS A 98 -8.78 -4.03 2.52
N ALA A 99 -8.62 -4.89 1.51
CA ALA A 99 -8.08 -6.24 1.73
C ALA A 99 -6.63 -6.21 2.19
N LEU A 100 -5.84 -5.29 1.61
CA LEU A 100 -4.44 -5.13 1.98
C LEU A 100 -4.29 -4.56 3.40
N ASP A 101 -5.10 -3.58 3.78
CA ASP A 101 -5.07 -2.99 5.13
C ASP A 101 -5.54 -3.98 6.19
N PHE A 102 -6.57 -4.79 5.91
CA PHE A 102 -7.01 -5.88 6.76
C PHE A 102 -5.88 -6.89 7.01
N ALA A 103 -5.30 -7.42 5.93
CA ALA A 103 -4.22 -8.41 5.99
C ALA A 103 -2.97 -7.84 6.67
N LYS A 104 -2.58 -6.62 6.32
CA LYS A 104 -1.44 -5.90 6.89
C LYS A 104 -1.57 -5.70 8.40
N TYR A 105 -2.75 -5.26 8.86
CA TYR A 105 -2.96 -5.04 10.27
C TYR A 105 -3.10 -6.36 11.07
N THR A 106 -3.69 -7.40 10.47
CA THR A 106 -3.65 -8.77 11.01
C THR A 106 -2.22 -9.24 11.23
N ALA A 107 -1.35 -9.09 10.24
CA ALA A 107 0.07 -9.43 10.34
C ALA A 107 0.79 -8.62 11.43
N HIS A 108 0.46 -7.33 11.56
CA HIS A 108 1.00 -6.44 12.59
C HIS A 108 0.66 -6.93 14.00
N LEU A 109 -0.60 -7.28 14.25
CA LEU A 109 -1.05 -7.79 15.55
C LEU A 109 -0.34 -9.09 15.93
N LEU A 110 -0.13 -9.97 14.96
CA LEU A 110 0.52 -11.27 15.14
C LEU A 110 2.05 -11.22 15.08
N ARG A 111 2.63 -10.09 14.64
CA ARG A 111 4.07 -9.89 14.42
C ARG A 111 4.68 -10.94 13.48
N ILE A 112 4.00 -11.23 12.39
CA ILE A 112 4.44 -12.16 11.35
C ILE A 112 4.54 -11.46 9.99
N PRO A 113 5.30 -12.03 9.03
CA PRO A 113 5.48 -11.44 7.71
C PRO A 113 4.16 -11.17 6.97
N PHE A 114 4.08 -10.02 6.31
CA PHE A 114 2.99 -9.61 5.43
C PHE A 114 3.44 -9.60 3.98
N ILE A 115 2.70 -10.27 3.10
CA ILE A 115 2.90 -10.25 1.64
C ILE A 115 1.75 -9.47 1.01
N SER A 116 2.09 -8.38 0.35
CA SER A 116 1.15 -7.49 -0.35
C SER A 116 1.04 -7.86 -1.83
N ILE A 117 -0.16 -8.20 -2.30
CA ILE A 117 -0.46 -8.48 -3.71
C ILE A 117 -1.58 -7.53 -4.16
N PRO A 118 -1.24 -6.28 -4.52
CA PRO A 118 -2.23 -5.32 -5.00
C PRO A 118 -2.77 -5.74 -6.37
N THR A 119 -4.08 -5.66 -6.53
CA THR A 119 -4.79 -5.86 -7.81
C THR A 119 -5.13 -4.54 -8.50
N ALA A 120 -4.85 -3.43 -7.84
CA ALA A 120 -4.94 -2.08 -8.34
C ALA A 120 -3.84 -1.21 -7.71
N ILE A 121 -3.32 -0.25 -8.48
CA ILE A 121 -2.28 0.69 -8.05
C ILE A 121 -2.87 2.08 -7.84
N SER A 122 -3.79 2.19 -6.89
CA SER A 122 -4.58 3.41 -6.66
C SER A 122 -4.00 4.38 -5.62
N ASN A 123 -3.03 3.95 -4.84
CA ASN A 123 -2.26 4.72 -3.87
C ASN A 123 -1.05 3.91 -3.37
N ASP A 124 -0.17 4.54 -2.59
CA ASP A 124 1.05 3.93 -2.04
C ASP A 124 0.83 3.04 -0.80
N GLY A 125 -0.40 2.92 -0.33
CA GLY A 125 -0.76 2.14 0.86
C GLY A 125 -0.33 0.68 0.80
N PHE A 126 -0.27 0.06 -0.38
CA PHE A 126 0.18 -1.33 -0.52
C PHE A 126 1.65 -1.53 -0.16
N GLY A 127 2.47 -0.47 -0.24
CA GLY A 127 3.91 -0.48 0.04
C GLY A 127 4.29 0.15 1.38
N SER A 128 3.35 0.78 2.09
CA SER A 128 3.61 1.49 3.34
C SER A 128 3.39 0.64 4.59
N SER A 129 3.95 1.07 5.71
CA SER A 129 3.72 0.52 7.05
C SER A 129 2.52 1.16 7.77
N SER A 130 1.58 1.72 7.02
CA SER A 130 0.34 2.28 7.54
C SER A 130 -0.87 1.51 7.03
N ALA A 131 -1.91 1.43 7.84
CA ALA A 131 -3.21 0.88 7.45
C ALA A 131 -4.32 1.88 7.77
N SER A 132 -5.29 2.02 6.86
CA SER A 132 -6.45 2.88 7.07
C SER A 132 -7.62 2.03 7.57
N LEU A 133 -7.92 2.14 8.86
CA LEU A 133 -8.91 1.34 9.55
C LEU A 133 -10.13 2.16 9.97
N THR A 134 -11.26 1.50 10.18
CA THR A 134 -12.40 2.09 10.86
C THR A 134 -12.33 1.76 12.35
N ILE A 135 -12.27 2.81 13.18
CA ILE A 135 -12.19 2.71 14.64
C ILE A 135 -13.28 3.60 15.21
N LEU A 136 -14.21 2.99 15.92
CA LEU A 136 -15.41 3.69 16.47
C LEU A 136 -16.16 4.49 15.39
N GLY A 137 -16.37 3.86 14.22
CA GLY A 137 -17.09 4.44 13.09
C GLY A 137 -16.32 5.53 12.31
N LYS A 138 -15.06 5.80 12.63
CA LYS A 138 -14.23 6.80 11.95
C LYS A 138 -13.02 6.17 11.28
N ARG A 139 -12.72 6.62 10.07
CA ARG A 139 -11.48 6.23 9.35
C ARG A 139 -10.27 6.85 10.05
N LYS A 140 -9.28 6.03 10.34
CA LYS A 140 -8.01 6.45 10.95
C LYS A 140 -6.83 5.73 10.31
N SER A 141 -5.77 6.46 10.01
CA SER A 141 -4.49 5.88 9.63
C SER A 141 -3.74 5.47 10.90
N VAL A 142 -3.34 4.21 10.95
CA VAL A 142 -2.61 3.64 12.09
C VAL A 142 -1.33 2.96 11.61
N LYS A 143 -0.34 2.88 12.49
CA LYS A 143 0.88 2.14 12.19
C LYS A 143 0.56 0.64 12.10
N ALA A 144 1.13 -0.02 11.09
CA ALA A 144 0.94 -1.44 10.82
C ALA A 144 2.29 -2.10 10.44
N ALA A 145 2.25 -3.33 9.92
CA ALA A 145 3.44 -4.02 9.42
C ALA A 145 3.91 -3.43 8.09
N SER A 146 5.22 -3.20 7.97
CA SER A 146 5.85 -3.04 6.65
C SER A 146 5.69 -4.34 5.86
N PRO A 147 5.42 -4.28 4.54
CA PRO A 147 5.37 -5.49 3.74
C PRO A 147 6.74 -6.19 3.71
N PHE A 148 6.78 -7.47 4.10
CA PHE A 148 7.94 -8.34 3.87
C PHE A 148 8.14 -8.57 2.37
N GLY A 149 7.05 -8.66 1.62
CA GLY A 149 7.06 -8.81 0.17
C GLY A 149 5.95 -8.04 -0.52
N ILE A 150 6.26 -7.54 -1.71
CA ILE A 150 5.31 -6.88 -2.61
C ILE A 150 5.37 -7.60 -3.96
N VAL A 151 4.22 -8.08 -4.43
CA VAL A 151 4.10 -8.77 -5.71
C VAL A 151 3.03 -8.08 -6.54
N ILE A 152 3.44 -7.40 -7.60
CA ILE A 152 2.56 -6.66 -8.53
C ILE A 152 2.56 -7.35 -9.87
N ASP A 153 1.39 -7.88 -10.24
CA ASP A 153 1.18 -8.51 -11.53
C ASP A 153 0.58 -7.51 -12.51
N LEU A 154 1.36 -7.14 -13.53
CA LEU A 154 0.93 -6.14 -14.51
C LEU A 154 -0.21 -6.67 -15.42
N ASP A 155 -0.36 -7.97 -15.58
CA ASP A 155 -1.50 -8.54 -16.30
C ASP A 155 -2.81 -8.32 -15.51
N VAL A 156 -2.74 -8.37 -14.18
CA VAL A 156 -3.87 -8.03 -13.30
C VAL A 156 -4.15 -6.52 -13.33
N ILE A 157 -3.11 -5.70 -13.16
CA ILE A 157 -3.22 -4.23 -13.15
C ILE A 157 -3.81 -3.71 -14.46
N LYS A 158 -3.38 -4.24 -15.60
CA LYS A 158 -3.86 -3.87 -16.95
C LYS A 158 -5.37 -4.04 -17.09
N ASN A 159 -5.95 -5.03 -16.42
CA ASN A 159 -7.38 -5.33 -16.47
C ASN A 159 -8.18 -4.57 -15.40
N SER A 160 -7.54 -3.80 -14.54
CA SER A 160 -8.23 -2.97 -13.55
C SER A 160 -8.86 -1.73 -14.21
N PRO A 161 -9.97 -1.20 -13.68
CA PRO A 161 -10.56 0.06 -14.14
C PRO A 161 -9.57 1.23 -14.11
N ASP A 162 -9.57 2.06 -15.15
CA ASP A 162 -8.66 3.22 -15.29
C ASP A 162 -8.70 4.18 -14.12
N ILE A 163 -9.83 4.27 -13.44
CA ILE A 163 -9.99 5.14 -12.28
C ILE A 163 -8.98 4.83 -11.16
N PHE A 164 -8.53 3.58 -11.02
CA PHE A 164 -7.51 3.21 -10.05
C PHE A 164 -6.14 3.77 -10.44
N MET A 165 -5.81 3.79 -11.74
CA MET A 165 -4.57 4.41 -12.22
C MET A 165 -4.62 5.93 -12.06
N TYR A 166 -5.75 6.57 -12.38
CA TYR A 166 -5.90 8.01 -12.11
C TYR A 166 -5.77 8.33 -10.63
N SER A 167 -6.32 7.48 -9.76
CA SER A 167 -6.15 7.62 -8.32
C SER A 167 -4.68 7.50 -7.91
N GLY A 168 -3.95 6.51 -8.45
CA GLY A 168 -2.51 6.36 -8.18
C GLY A 168 -1.68 7.54 -8.66
N ILE A 169 -2.02 8.11 -9.83
CA ILE A 169 -1.38 9.33 -10.34
C ILE A 169 -1.63 10.50 -9.38
N GLY A 170 -2.88 10.71 -8.95
CA GLY A 170 -3.23 11.78 -8.02
C GLY A 170 -2.52 11.63 -6.67
N ASP A 171 -2.42 10.40 -6.17
CA ASP A 171 -1.65 10.09 -4.97
C ASP A 171 -0.15 10.37 -5.14
N MET A 172 0.42 10.12 -6.32
CA MET A 172 1.80 10.52 -6.62
C MET A 172 1.97 12.04 -6.68
N LEU A 173 1.03 12.76 -7.29
CA LEU A 173 1.08 14.24 -7.40
C LEU A 173 1.09 14.91 -6.02
N SER A 174 0.41 14.34 -5.03
CA SER A 174 0.36 14.89 -3.67
C SER A 174 1.74 15.04 -3.01
N LYS A 175 2.76 14.29 -3.48
CA LYS A 175 4.14 14.39 -2.96
C LYS A 175 4.75 15.78 -3.18
N ILE A 176 4.25 16.53 -4.15
CA ILE A 176 4.70 17.91 -4.42
C ILE A 176 4.37 18.79 -3.21
N THR A 177 3.10 18.89 -2.85
CA THR A 177 2.64 19.70 -1.70
C THR A 177 3.09 19.11 -0.36
N ALA A 178 3.06 17.80 -0.21
CA ALA A 178 3.49 17.13 1.02
C ALA A 178 4.97 17.41 1.36
N LEU A 179 5.87 17.42 0.37
CA LEU A 179 7.29 17.72 0.59
C LEU A 179 7.50 19.19 0.94
N ASP A 180 6.78 20.12 0.30
CA ASP A 180 6.83 21.55 0.61
C ASP A 180 6.33 21.81 2.03
N ASP A 181 5.21 21.22 2.43
CA ASP A 181 4.67 21.30 3.79
C ASP A 181 5.64 20.76 4.83
N TRP A 182 6.27 19.63 4.54
CA TRP A 182 7.23 19.03 5.46
C TRP A 182 8.49 19.87 5.61
N GLN A 183 8.98 20.45 4.49
CA GLN A 183 10.09 21.37 4.52
C GLN A 183 9.75 22.64 5.31
N ALA A 184 8.57 23.22 5.09
CA ALA A 184 8.11 24.38 5.84
C ALA A 184 7.99 24.10 7.34
N ALA A 185 7.51 22.94 7.73
CA ALA A 185 7.43 22.51 9.13
C ALA A 185 8.83 22.36 9.77
N ARG A 186 9.81 21.81 9.04
CA ARG A 186 11.22 21.76 9.45
C ARG A 186 11.78 23.15 9.68
N ASP A 187 11.61 24.06 8.73
CA ASP A 187 12.21 25.39 8.77
C ASP A 187 11.66 26.24 9.92
N ARG A 188 10.44 25.91 10.36
CA ARG A 188 9.81 26.49 11.56
C ARG A 188 10.16 25.75 12.86
N GLY A 189 10.94 24.68 12.79
CA GLY A 189 11.34 23.88 13.95
C GLY A 189 10.24 23.01 14.56
N PHE A 190 9.14 22.78 13.84
CA PHE A 190 8.01 22.00 14.34
C PHE A 190 8.22 20.50 14.21
N GLU A 191 8.98 20.06 13.18
CA GLU A 191 9.12 18.64 12.88
C GLU A 191 10.54 18.28 12.45
N ARG A 192 10.88 17.01 12.67
CA ARG A 192 12.11 16.43 12.13
C ARG A 192 11.94 16.17 10.65
N TYR A 193 12.89 16.59 9.86
CA TYR A 193 13.00 16.29 8.44
C TYR A 193 14.05 15.19 8.19
N VAL A 194 13.75 14.26 7.31
CA VAL A 194 14.66 13.16 6.95
C VAL A 194 15.01 13.30 5.48
N ASP A 195 16.16 13.93 5.20
CA ASP A 195 16.59 14.29 3.84
C ASP A 195 16.57 13.10 2.87
N PHE A 196 17.03 11.92 3.31
CA PHE A 196 17.04 10.72 2.47
C PHE A 196 15.61 10.28 2.10
N SER A 197 14.68 10.35 3.03
CA SER A 197 13.28 10.03 2.77
C SER A 197 12.63 11.03 1.82
N ALA A 198 12.89 12.32 2.01
CA ALA A 198 12.39 13.37 1.10
C ALA A 198 12.95 13.21 -0.32
N MET A 199 14.24 12.90 -0.45
CA MET A 199 14.88 12.59 -1.72
C MET A 199 14.21 11.38 -2.40
N MET A 200 13.89 10.31 -1.65
CA MET A 200 13.20 9.15 -2.21
C MET A 200 11.79 9.50 -2.70
N ALA A 201 11.03 10.26 -1.92
CA ALA A 201 9.70 10.71 -2.31
C ALA A 201 9.76 11.61 -3.56
N TYR A 202 10.71 12.53 -3.64
CA TYR A 202 10.94 13.34 -4.83
C TYR A 202 11.30 12.48 -6.05
N ASN A 203 12.27 11.58 -5.91
CA ASN A 203 12.68 10.70 -7.02
C ASN A 203 11.55 9.78 -7.49
N SER A 204 10.59 9.47 -6.62
CA SER A 204 9.41 8.69 -7.02
C SER A 204 8.54 9.41 -8.03
N LEU A 205 8.48 10.76 -8.00
CA LEU A 205 7.83 11.58 -9.03
C LEU A 205 8.60 11.50 -10.35
N ASP A 206 9.93 11.58 -10.32
CA ASP A 206 10.76 11.51 -11.52
C ASP A 206 10.62 10.15 -12.24
N ILE A 207 10.51 9.04 -11.49
CA ILE A 207 10.25 7.72 -12.06
C ILE A 207 8.95 7.74 -12.89
N LEU A 208 7.93 8.45 -12.41
CA LEU A 208 6.64 8.53 -13.08
C LEU A 208 6.68 9.44 -14.32
N PHE A 209 7.32 10.60 -14.21
CA PHE A 209 7.17 11.68 -15.22
C PHE A 209 8.26 11.72 -16.29
N LEU A 210 9.49 11.27 -16.02
CA LEU A 210 10.61 11.49 -16.92
C LEU A 210 10.74 10.53 -18.12
N LYS A 211 9.96 9.46 -18.21
CA LYS A 211 10.29 8.37 -19.16
C LYS A 211 9.18 7.91 -20.09
N HIS A 212 7.98 8.50 -20.10
CA HIS A 212 6.86 7.80 -20.76
C HIS A 212 5.99 8.65 -21.64
N SER A 213 5.47 8.00 -22.71
CA SER A 213 4.23 8.45 -23.33
C SER A 213 3.13 8.42 -22.27
N TYR A 214 2.30 9.42 -22.20
CA TYR A 214 1.20 9.54 -21.24
C TYR A 214 0.05 8.53 -21.45
N ASN A 215 0.36 7.39 -22.05
CA ASN A 215 -0.60 6.31 -22.19
C ASN A 215 -0.63 5.46 -20.91
N ILE A 216 -1.62 5.72 -20.05
CA ILE A 216 -1.82 5.00 -18.80
C ILE A 216 -2.00 3.50 -18.94
N ARG A 217 -2.41 3.03 -20.14
CA ARG A 217 -2.58 1.60 -20.44
C ARG A 217 -1.30 0.94 -20.94
N SER A 218 -0.23 1.67 -21.19
CA SER A 218 1.04 1.06 -21.56
C SER A 218 1.67 0.34 -20.38
N GLU A 219 2.25 -0.82 -20.62
CA GLU A 219 2.94 -1.59 -19.58
C GLU A 219 4.06 -0.79 -18.92
N SER A 220 4.79 0.01 -19.73
CA SER A 220 5.87 0.86 -19.21
C SER A 220 5.35 1.89 -18.21
N PHE A 221 4.20 2.54 -18.48
CA PHE A 221 3.60 3.48 -17.56
C PHE A 221 3.11 2.79 -16.29
N GLN A 222 2.40 1.67 -16.41
CA GLN A 222 1.89 0.91 -15.26
C GLN A 222 3.03 0.42 -14.36
N ARG A 223 4.13 -0.05 -14.95
CA ARG A 223 5.33 -0.45 -14.24
C ARG A 223 5.96 0.74 -13.49
N SER A 224 6.04 1.90 -14.13
CA SER A 224 6.57 3.10 -13.51
C SER A 224 5.70 3.57 -12.36
N LEU A 225 4.38 3.65 -12.54
CA LEU A 225 3.45 4.03 -11.47
C LEU A 225 3.53 3.06 -10.29
N ALA A 226 3.55 1.74 -10.54
CA ALA A 226 3.72 0.73 -9.50
C ALA A 226 5.06 0.90 -8.74
N SER A 227 6.15 1.18 -9.46
CA SER A 227 7.46 1.43 -8.86
C SER A 227 7.47 2.72 -8.04
N SER A 228 6.89 3.80 -8.57
CA SER A 228 6.81 5.11 -7.90
C SER A 228 6.03 5.01 -6.59
N LEU A 229 4.84 4.40 -6.61
CA LEU A 229 4.03 4.17 -5.40
C LEU A 229 4.76 3.27 -4.38
N THR A 230 5.53 2.27 -4.86
CA THR A 230 6.36 1.43 -3.97
C THR A 230 7.44 2.27 -3.29
N VAL A 231 8.15 3.11 -4.04
CA VAL A 231 9.22 3.98 -3.50
C VAL A 231 8.64 5.01 -2.52
N SER A 232 7.46 5.56 -2.80
CA SER A 232 6.74 6.44 -1.89
C SER A 232 6.42 5.76 -0.55
N GLY A 233 5.89 4.52 -0.59
CA GLY A 233 5.65 3.74 0.62
C GLY A 233 6.91 3.50 1.46
N LEU A 234 8.04 3.22 0.80
CA LEU A 234 9.35 3.08 1.45
C LEU A 234 9.86 4.39 2.05
N ALA A 235 9.62 5.52 1.39
CA ALA A 235 9.99 6.83 1.93
C ALA A 235 9.29 7.11 3.26
N MET A 236 8.01 6.77 3.39
CA MET A 236 7.26 6.87 4.65
C MET A 236 7.86 5.97 5.75
N GLU A 237 8.25 4.73 5.43
CA GLU A 237 8.89 3.84 6.40
C GLU A 237 10.21 4.42 6.91
N ILE A 238 11.06 4.94 6.04
CA ILE A 238 12.33 5.56 6.39
C ILE A 238 12.13 6.80 7.25
N ALA A 239 11.16 7.66 6.92
CA ALA A 239 10.82 8.82 7.73
C ALA A 239 10.27 8.43 9.10
N GLY A 240 9.54 7.31 9.16
CA GLY A 240 8.77 6.88 10.33
C GLY A 240 7.50 7.68 10.54
N SER A 241 7.03 8.32 9.50
CA SER A 241 5.82 9.11 9.44
C SER A 241 5.32 9.16 8.00
N SER A 242 4.07 9.59 7.78
CA SER A 242 3.51 9.80 6.44
C SER A 242 3.98 11.09 5.77
N ARG A 243 4.75 11.93 6.44
CA ARG A 243 5.15 13.27 5.97
C ARG A 243 5.73 13.33 4.55
N PRO A 244 6.57 12.38 4.10
CA PRO A 244 7.09 12.39 2.72
C PRO A 244 6.02 12.26 1.65
N ALA A 245 4.83 11.80 2.03
CA ALA A 245 3.76 11.46 1.10
C ALA A 245 2.41 12.12 1.43
N SER A 246 2.29 12.79 2.58
CA SER A 246 1.01 13.29 3.10
C SER A 246 1.21 14.65 3.77
N GLY A 247 0.62 15.68 3.18
CA GLY A 247 0.59 17.07 3.65
C GLY A 247 -0.84 17.58 3.83
N SER A 248 -1.04 18.87 3.54
CA SER A 248 -2.33 19.56 3.64
C SER A 248 -3.38 18.99 2.70
N GLU A 249 -3.01 18.56 1.50
CA GLU A 249 -3.89 17.91 0.53
C GLU A 249 -4.55 16.65 1.11
N HIS A 250 -3.86 15.91 1.95
CA HIS A 250 -4.42 14.73 2.63
C HIS A 250 -5.42 15.12 3.73
N LEU A 251 -5.20 16.23 4.41
CA LEU A 251 -6.17 16.75 5.39
C LEU A 251 -7.48 17.12 4.71
N ILE A 252 -7.41 17.71 3.51
CA ILE A 252 -8.59 17.99 2.66
C ILE A 252 -9.30 16.68 2.31
N SER A 253 -8.57 15.65 1.87
CA SER A 253 -9.15 14.34 1.54
C SER A 253 -9.85 13.72 2.76
N HIS A 254 -9.24 13.77 3.93
CA HIS A 254 -9.84 13.24 5.16
C HIS A 254 -11.11 14.01 5.55
N ALA A 255 -11.13 15.35 5.38
CA ALA A 255 -12.31 16.14 5.61
C ALA A 255 -13.45 15.78 4.64
N LEU A 256 -13.10 15.54 3.35
CA LEU A 256 -14.08 15.09 2.35
C LEU A 256 -14.64 13.71 2.69
N ASP A 257 -13.82 12.80 3.23
CA ASP A 257 -14.29 11.48 3.69
C ASP A 257 -15.30 11.58 4.85
N GLU A 258 -15.19 12.62 5.70
CA GLU A 258 -16.12 12.83 6.83
C GLU A 258 -17.42 13.54 6.41
N ILE A 259 -17.36 14.51 5.47
CA ILE A 259 -18.51 15.36 5.15
C ILE A 259 -19.31 14.89 3.94
N CYS A 260 -18.71 14.10 3.04
CA CYS A 260 -19.38 13.63 1.82
C CYS A 260 -20.08 12.30 2.07
N GLU A 261 -21.36 12.19 1.71
CA GLU A 261 -22.09 10.91 1.75
C GLU A 261 -21.44 9.82 0.88
N LYS A 262 -20.84 10.22 -0.25
CA LYS A 262 -20.18 9.32 -1.20
C LYS A 262 -18.81 9.90 -1.58
N PRO A 263 -17.82 9.76 -0.72
CA PRO A 263 -16.48 10.28 -1.00
C PRO A 263 -15.90 9.60 -2.24
N LYS A 264 -15.08 10.35 -2.97
CA LYS A 264 -14.35 9.81 -4.12
C LYS A 264 -13.15 9.01 -3.63
N MET A 265 -12.49 8.31 -4.56
CA MET A 265 -11.27 7.58 -4.24
C MET A 265 -10.21 8.54 -3.71
N HIS A 266 -9.48 8.07 -2.70
CA HIS A 266 -8.46 8.85 -1.98
C HIS A 266 -7.50 9.60 -2.92
N GLY A 267 -6.85 8.90 -3.85
CA GLY A 267 -5.91 9.55 -4.77
C GLY A 267 -6.55 10.57 -5.71
N ILE A 268 -7.85 10.43 -6.05
CA ILE A 268 -8.57 11.48 -6.80
C ILE A 268 -8.77 12.71 -5.92
N GLN A 269 -9.14 12.54 -4.66
CA GLN A 269 -9.33 13.65 -3.72
C GLN A 269 -8.02 14.40 -3.48
N VAL A 270 -6.94 13.69 -3.16
CA VAL A 270 -5.63 14.32 -2.89
C VAL A 270 -5.04 14.96 -4.14
N GLY A 271 -5.22 14.36 -5.33
CA GLY A 271 -4.76 14.94 -6.58
C GLY A 271 -5.48 16.25 -6.92
N VAL A 272 -6.79 16.33 -6.69
CA VAL A 272 -7.57 17.57 -6.87
C VAL A 272 -7.16 18.62 -5.82
N ALA A 273 -6.98 18.20 -4.56
CA ALA A 273 -6.52 19.10 -3.49
C ALA A 273 -5.14 19.68 -3.82
N THR A 274 -4.18 18.85 -4.22
CA THR A 274 -2.85 19.30 -4.67
C THR A 274 -2.94 20.31 -5.80
N TYR A 275 -3.75 20.03 -6.84
CA TYR A 275 -3.95 20.98 -7.93
C TYR A 275 -4.50 22.33 -7.44
N THR A 276 -5.43 22.28 -6.50
CA THR A 276 -6.02 23.50 -5.92
C THR A 276 -4.97 24.28 -5.13
N GLU A 277 -4.20 23.63 -4.26
CA GLU A 277 -3.17 24.28 -3.43
C GLU A 277 -2.05 24.93 -4.24
N ILE A 278 -1.65 24.33 -5.37
CA ILE A 278 -0.61 24.88 -6.24
C ILE A 278 -1.10 26.13 -6.99
N ASN A 279 -2.40 26.25 -7.26
CA ASN A 279 -2.96 27.32 -8.11
C ASN A 279 -3.62 28.45 -7.31
N PHE A 280 -3.72 28.34 -6.01
CA PHE A 280 -4.29 29.37 -5.12
C PHE A 280 -3.39 29.65 -3.91
#